data_1909c15914d01e99e35b63ff293d76c3
#
_entry.id   1909c15914d01e99e35b63ff293d76c3
#
_cell.length_a   1.000
_cell.length_b   1.000
_cell.length_c   1.000
_cell.angle_alpha   90.00
_cell.angle_beta   90.00
_cell.angle_gamma   90.00
#
_symmetry.space_group_name_H-M   'P 1'
#
loop_
_entity.id
_entity.type
_entity.pdbx_description
1 polymer ?
#
loop_
_entity_poly.entity_id
_entity_poly.type
_entity_poly.pdbx_seq_one_letter_code
_entity_poly.pdbx_strand_id
1 'polypeptide(L)'
;MIRPARPEDVPEIHRLIGELAEYEKEPDAVEATEADLHRSLFADTPAVFAHVAEHTGEDGAQVTAGFALWFLTYSTWTGRHGIHLEDLYVRPEHRGLGHGFALLQNLAHICVEHGYRRLEWSVLDWNTPAIRFYESLGSVPMDGWTVRRLDGDALDSLGASGG
;
A
#
# COMPACT_ATOMS: atom_id res chain seq x y z
N MET A 1 -13.55 6.78 -8.97
CA MET A 1 -12.82 6.08 -10.06
C MET A 1 -11.46 5.64 -9.53
N ILE A 2 -10.92 4.46 -9.97
CA ILE A 2 -9.55 4.05 -9.63
C ILE A 2 -8.69 4.23 -10.87
N ARG A 3 -7.50 4.83 -10.70
CA ARG A 3 -6.50 4.97 -11.76
C ARG A 3 -5.07 4.86 -11.23
N PRO A 4 -4.09 4.52 -12.07
CA PRO A 4 -2.68 4.65 -11.71
C PRO A 4 -2.35 6.07 -11.27
N ALA A 5 -1.43 6.19 -10.30
CA ALA A 5 -0.91 7.49 -9.88
C ALA A 5 -0.10 8.14 -11.01
N ARG A 6 -0.07 9.46 -11.02
CA ARG A 6 0.69 10.32 -11.92
C ARG A 6 1.67 11.17 -11.11
N PRO A 7 2.71 11.75 -11.72
CA PRO A 7 3.66 12.61 -11.02
C PRO A 7 3.02 13.74 -10.20
N GLU A 8 1.94 14.31 -10.73
CA GLU A 8 1.18 15.37 -10.05
C GLU A 8 0.42 14.91 -8.80
N ASP A 9 0.21 13.62 -8.61
CA ASP A 9 -0.45 13.06 -7.42
C ASP A 9 0.50 12.92 -6.22
N VAL A 10 1.82 13.03 -6.44
CA VAL A 10 2.83 12.77 -5.39
C VAL A 10 2.61 13.61 -4.12
N PRO A 11 2.35 14.94 -4.19
CA PRO A 11 2.10 15.72 -2.98
C PRO A 11 0.88 15.22 -2.20
N GLU A 12 -0.16 14.79 -2.91
CA GLU A 12 -1.38 14.30 -2.28
C GLU A 12 -1.18 12.89 -1.68
N ILE A 13 -0.48 12.00 -2.39
CA ILE A 13 -0.12 10.67 -1.86
C ILE A 13 0.74 10.82 -0.60
N HIS A 14 1.72 11.74 -0.60
CA HIS A 14 2.55 12.00 0.57
C HIS A 14 1.71 12.48 1.77
N ARG A 15 0.73 13.34 1.54
CA ARG A 15 -0.21 13.77 2.58
C ARG A 15 -1.03 12.60 3.12
N LEU A 16 -1.56 11.74 2.24
CA LEU A 16 -2.34 10.56 2.63
C LEU A 16 -1.51 9.54 3.42
N ILE A 17 -0.21 9.40 3.12
CA ILE A 17 0.71 8.59 3.93
C ILE A 17 0.82 9.17 5.35
N GLY A 18 0.95 10.49 5.49
CA GLY A 18 0.95 11.16 6.79
C GLY A 18 -0.36 10.93 7.56
N GLU A 19 -1.51 11.07 6.91
CA GLU A 19 -2.82 10.80 7.50
C GLU A 19 -2.96 9.32 7.94
N LEU A 20 -2.42 8.37 7.17
CA LEU A 20 -2.38 6.96 7.55
C LEU A 20 -1.50 6.74 8.78
N ALA A 21 -0.31 7.34 8.84
CA ALA A 21 0.59 7.23 9.97
C ALA A 21 -0.06 7.78 11.26
N GLU A 22 -0.79 8.89 11.18
CA GLU A 22 -1.58 9.41 12.31
C GLU A 22 -2.65 8.40 12.74
N TYR A 23 -3.37 7.82 11.80
CA TYR A 23 -4.38 6.78 12.09
C TYR A 23 -3.77 5.56 12.77
N GLU A 24 -2.58 5.15 12.35
CA GLU A 24 -1.82 4.03 12.91
C GLU A 24 -1.07 4.39 14.21
N LYS A 25 -1.19 5.61 14.70
CA LYS A 25 -0.59 6.13 15.94
C LYS A 25 0.95 6.22 15.89
N GLU A 26 1.48 6.39 14.70
CA GLU A 26 2.92 6.53 14.43
C GLU A 26 3.19 7.80 13.57
N PRO A 27 2.73 9.01 13.99
CA PRO A 27 2.81 10.21 13.16
C PRO A 27 4.25 10.63 12.83
N ASP A 28 5.21 10.26 13.68
CA ASP A 28 6.63 10.61 13.50
C ASP A 28 7.42 9.56 12.70
N ALA A 29 6.75 8.48 12.22
CA ALA A 29 7.42 7.41 11.50
C ALA A 29 7.71 7.76 10.03
N VAL A 30 7.05 8.77 9.46
CA VAL A 30 7.19 9.14 8.05
C VAL A 30 8.41 10.04 7.85
N GLU A 31 9.49 9.46 7.36
CA GLU A 31 10.72 10.16 6.99
C GLU A 31 10.79 10.46 5.48
N ALA A 32 10.01 9.71 4.67
CA ALA A 32 9.98 9.86 3.22
C ALA A 32 9.49 11.25 2.80
N THR A 33 10.16 11.83 1.81
CA THR A 33 9.79 13.10 1.19
C THR A 33 9.02 12.89 -0.11
N GLU A 34 8.36 13.94 -0.61
CA GLU A 34 7.74 13.92 -1.94
C GLU A 34 8.76 13.56 -3.03
N ALA A 35 10.02 14.03 -2.90
CA ALA A 35 11.08 13.70 -3.83
C ALA A 35 11.46 12.23 -3.81
N ASP A 36 11.42 11.58 -2.64
CA ASP A 36 11.66 10.14 -2.51
C ASP A 36 10.56 9.34 -3.17
N LEU A 37 9.30 9.70 -2.94
CA LEU A 37 8.14 9.07 -3.58
C LEU A 37 8.20 9.24 -5.10
N HIS A 38 8.49 10.45 -5.58
CA HIS A 38 8.58 10.70 -7.01
C HIS A 38 9.64 9.82 -7.67
N ARG A 39 10.86 9.75 -7.08
CA ARG A 39 11.93 8.89 -7.59
C ARG A 39 11.54 7.42 -7.64
N SER A 40 10.82 6.94 -6.61
CA SER A 40 10.47 5.52 -6.49
C SER A 40 9.34 5.13 -7.42
N LEU A 41 8.32 5.97 -7.55
CA LEU A 41 7.11 5.69 -8.34
C LEU A 41 7.31 5.91 -9.84
N PHE A 42 8.19 6.87 -10.23
CA PHE A 42 8.32 7.33 -11.61
C PHE A 42 9.76 7.19 -12.16
N ALA A 43 10.52 6.23 -11.64
CA ALA A 43 11.78 5.81 -12.24
C ALA A 43 11.52 5.10 -13.59
N ASP A 44 12.56 5.01 -14.42
CA ASP A 44 12.49 4.25 -15.70
C ASP A 44 12.05 2.78 -15.48
N THR A 45 12.48 2.18 -14.38
CA THR A 45 12.08 0.85 -13.90
C THR A 45 11.63 0.93 -12.45
N PRO A 46 10.38 1.31 -12.20
CA PRO A 46 9.90 1.47 -10.83
C PRO A 46 9.79 0.12 -10.12
N ALA A 47 10.18 0.09 -8.84
CA ALA A 47 10.00 -1.07 -7.97
C ALA A 47 8.71 -1.00 -7.15
N VAL A 48 8.11 0.18 -7.05
CA VAL A 48 6.84 0.43 -6.36
C VAL A 48 5.86 1.12 -7.27
N PHE A 49 4.58 0.93 -7.01
CA PHE A 49 3.47 1.41 -7.81
C PHE A 49 2.38 1.98 -6.92
N ALA A 50 1.62 2.93 -7.42
CA ALA A 50 0.48 3.47 -6.69
C ALA A 50 -0.75 3.63 -7.58
N HIS A 51 -1.91 3.49 -6.96
CA HIS A 51 -3.21 3.82 -7.53
C HIS A 51 -3.92 4.80 -6.60
N VAL A 52 -4.67 5.72 -7.18
CA VAL A 52 -5.50 6.67 -6.44
C VAL A 52 -6.98 6.38 -6.68
N ALA A 53 -7.78 6.61 -5.64
CA ALA A 53 -9.23 6.59 -5.70
C ALA A 53 -9.72 8.04 -5.81
N GLU A 54 -10.31 8.37 -6.94
CA GLU A 54 -10.97 9.66 -7.14
C GLU A 54 -12.44 9.60 -6.74
N HIS A 55 -12.88 10.62 -6.03
CA HIS A 55 -14.26 10.88 -5.70
C HIS A 55 -14.72 12.16 -6.37
N THR A 56 -15.92 12.13 -6.95
CA THR A 56 -16.56 13.34 -7.51
C THR A 56 -17.65 13.77 -6.55
N GLY A 57 -17.50 14.94 -5.96
CA GLY A 57 -18.49 15.55 -5.09
C GLY A 57 -19.78 15.95 -5.82
N GLU A 58 -20.80 16.31 -5.07
CA GLU A 58 -22.09 16.78 -5.62
C GLU A 58 -21.95 18.06 -6.46
N ASP A 59 -20.93 18.86 -6.17
CA ASP A 59 -20.56 20.07 -6.90
C ASP A 59 -19.76 19.81 -8.19
N GLY A 60 -19.47 18.52 -8.48
CA GLY A 60 -18.65 18.10 -9.61
C GLY A 60 -17.14 18.21 -9.38
N ALA A 61 -16.68 18.65 -8.20
CA ALA A 61 -15.26 18.70 -7.88
C ALA A 61 -14.69 17.27 -7.71
N GLN A 62 -13.53 17.04 -8.30
CA GLN A 62 -12.79 15.79 -8.12
C GLN A 62 -11.76 15.95 -7.01
N VAL A 63 -11.76 14.99 -6.08
CA VAL A 63 -10.79 14.92 -4.98
C VAL A 63 -10.21 13.51 -4.89
N THR A 64 -8.98 13.40 -4.43
CA THR A 64 -8.38 12.11 -4.10
C THR A 64 -8.92 11.63 -2.76
N ALA A 65 -9.77 10.62 -2.79
CA ALA A 65 -10.40 10.04 -1.61
C ALA A 65 -9.50 9.05 -0.86
N GLY A 66 -8.51 8.47 -1.55
CA GLY A 66 -7.61 7.49 -0.97
C GLY A 66 -6.61 6.97 -1.99
N PHE A 67 -5.73 6.08 -1.53
CA PHE A 67 -4.69 5.49 -2.37
C PHE A 67 -4.37 4.06 -1.94
N ALA A 68 -3.69 3.34 -2.82
CA ALA A 68 -2.98 2.10 -2.55
C ALA A 68 -1.57 2.19 -3.12
N LEU A 69 -0.57 1.84 -2.32
CA LEU A 69 0.83 1.72 -2.73
C LEU A 69 1.26 0.27 -2.58
N TRP A 70 1.94 -0.28 -3.58
CA TRP A 70 2.23 -1.70 -3.65
C TRP A 70 3.49 -2.00 -4.45
N PHE A 71 4.02 -3.21 -4.27
CA PHE A 71 5.18 -3.72 -5.01
C PHE A 71 5.05 -5.21 -5.28
N LEU A 72 5.92 -5.73 -6.17
CA LEU A 72 5.92 -7.15 -6.51
C LEU A 72 6.71 -7.98 -5.50
N THR A 73 6.13 -9.10 -5.10
CA THR A 73 6.80 -10.18 -4.40
C THR A 73 7.06 -11.35 -5.34
N TYR A 74 7.81 -12.35 -4.88
CA TYR A 74 8.01 -13.60 -5.61
C TYR A 74 7.89 -14.79 -4.67
N SER A 75 7.20 -15.82 -5.10
CA SER A 75 7.09 -17.08 -4.37
C SER A 75 7.79 -18.21 -5.11
N THR A 76 8.80 -18.82 -4.49
CA THR A 76 9.46 -19.99 -5.03
C THR A 76 8.54 -21.23 -5.05
N TRP A 77 7.51 -21.24 -4.21
CA TRP A 77 6.54 -22.34 -4.16
C TRP A 77 5.58 -22.33 -5.34
N THR A 78 5.20 -21.13 -5.79
CA THR A 78 4.30 -20.98 -6.95
C THR A 78 5.04 -20.72 -8.25
N GLY A 79 6.31 -20.32 -8.20
CA GLY A 79 7.10 -19.88 -9.34
C GLY A 79 6.52 -18.62 -9.99
N ARG A 80 5.81 -17.79 -9.23
CA ARG A 80 5.09 -16.61 -9.71
C ARG A 80 5.30 -15.42 -8.79
N HIS A 81 5.15 -14.23 -9.37
CA HIS A 81 5.01 -13.02 -8.58
C HIS A 81 3.69 -12.99 -7.81
N GLY A 82 3.65 -12.15 -6.80
CA GLY A 82 2.48 -11.68 -6.11
C GLY A 82 2.56 -10.16 -5.95
N ILE A 83 1.54 -9.57 -5.38
CA ILE A 83 1.51 -8.17 -4.96
C ILE A 83 1.59 -8.12 -3.44
N HIS A 84 2.51 -7.29 -2.91
CA HIS A 84 2.44 -6.81 -1.55
C HIS A 84 1.85 -5.40 -1.55
N LEU A 85 0.72 -5.24 -0.90
CA LEU A 85 0.10 -3.96 -0.64
C LEU A 85 0.75 -3.37 0.61
N GLU A 86 1.54 -2.32 0.43
CA GLU A 86 2.22 -1.62 1.53
C GLU A 86 1.24 -0.74 2.29
N ASP A 87 0.55 0.15 1.57
CA ASP A 87 -0.40 1.09 2.15
C ASP A 87 -1.76 1.02 1.45
N LEU A 88 -2.82 1.02 2.23
CA LEU A 88 -4.20 1.25 1.80
C LEU A 88 -4.85 2.25 2.74
N TYR A 89 -5.19 3.41 2.22
CA TYR A 89 -5.86 4.43 3.02
C TYR A 89 -6.99 5.09 2.25
N VAL A 90 -8.10 5.32 2.93
CA VAL A 90 -9.23 6.11 2.46
C VAL A 90 -9.58 7.10 3.56
N ARG A 91 -9.68 8.39 3.20
CA ARG A 91 -10.05 9.46 4.12
C ARG A 91 -11.37 9.16 4.83
N PRO A 92 -11.48 9.49 6.13
CA PRO A 92 -12.68 9.17 6.92
C PRO A 92 -13.99 9.61 6.27
N GLU A 93 -14.04 10.81 5.69
CA GLU A 93 -15.21 11.39 5.03
C GLU A 93 -15.61 10.66 3.75
N HIS A 94 -14.72 9.85 3.18
CA HIS A 94 -14.97 9.05 1.97
C HIS A 94 -15.09 7.55 2.25
N ARG A 95 -15.05 7.14 3.53
CA ARG A 95 -15.27 5.73 3.91
C ARG A 95 -16.72 5.33 3.74
N GLY A 96 -16.96 4.03 3.59
CA GLY A 96 -18.30 3.50 3.34
C GLY A 96 -18.82 3.70 1.91
N LEU A 97 -18.09 4.42 1.06
CA LEU A 97 -18.43 4.68 -0.35
C LEU A 97 -17.80 3.67 -1.34
N GLY A 98 -17.19 2.61 -0.82
CA GLY A 98 -16.62 1.53 -1.65
C GLY A 98 -15.21 1.78 -2.20
N HIS A 99 -14.56 2.91 -1.89
CA HIS A 99 -13.23 3.23 -2.43
C HIS A 99 -12.15 2.24 -2.03
N GLY A 100 -12.12 1.80 -0.76
CA GLY A 100 -11.16 0.78 -0.30
C GLY A 100 -11.36 -0.56 -0.99
N PHE A 101 -12.60 -0.98 -1.17
CA PHE A 101 -12.93 -2.18 -1.93
C PHE A 101 -12.47 -2.06 -3.39
N ALA A 102 -12.74 -0.94 -4.04
CA ALA A 102 -12.37 -0.72 -5.44
C ALA A 102 -10.84 -0.70 -5.64
N LEU A 103 -10.07 -0.15 -4.70
CA LEU A 103 -8.61 -0.20 -4.73
C LEU A 103 -8.10 -1.64 -4.64
N LEU A 104 -8.59 -2.43 -3.67
CA LEU A 104 -8.21 -3.85 -3.55
C LEU A 104 -8.66 -4.68 -4.75
N GLN A 105 -9.88 -4.46 -5.25
CA GLN A 105 -10.38 -5.13 -6.45
C GLN A 105 -9.49 -4.85 -7.67
N ASN A 106 -9.02 -3.62 -7.82
CA ASN A 106 -8.08 -3.26 -8.88
C ASN A 106 -6.75 -4.04 -8.76
N LEU A 107 -6.20 -4.18 -7.55
CA LEU A 107 -4.98 -4.96 -7.34
C LEU A 107 -5.21 -6.45 -7.59
N ALA A 108 -6.35 -6.99 -7.18
CA ALA A 108 -6.73 -8.36 -7.48
C ALA A 108 -6.89 -8.58 -9.00
N HIS A 109 -7.44 -7.62 -9.72
CA HIS A 109 -7.53 -7.64 -11.18
C HIS A 109 -6.15 -7.69 -11.84
N ILE A 110 -5.21 -6.85 -11.40
CA ILE A 110 -3.81 -6.88 -11.84
C ILE A 110 -3.18 -8.26 -11.60
N CYS A 111 -3.43 -8.85 -10.42
CA CYS A 111 -2.94 -10.20 -10.15
C CYS A 111 -3.48 -11.23 -11.16
N VAL A 112 -4.77 -11.20 -11.44
CA VAL A 112 -5.40 -12.13 -12.39
C VAL A 112 -4.86 -11.94 -13.81
N GLU A 113 -4.78 -10.70 -14.29
CA GLU A 113 -4.28 -10.39 -15.64
C GLU A 113 -2.85 -10.85 -15.87
N HIS A 114 -1.98 -10.68 -14.85
CA HIS A 114 -0.56 -11.03 -14.96
C HIS A 114 -0.25 -12.46 -14.50
N GLY A 115 -1.24 -13.21 -14.06
CA GLY A 115 -1.05 -14.56 -13.52
C GLY A 115 -0.30 -14.58 -12.19
N TYR A 116 -0.35 -13.49 -11.42
CA TYR A 116 0.18 -13.45 -10.07
C TYR A 116 -0.71 -14.28 -9.14
N ARG A 117 -0.11 -14.92 -8.15
CA ARG A 117 -0.80 -15.93 -7.36
C ARG A 117 -1.19 -15.49 -5.96
N ARG A 118 -0.74 -14.31 -5.50
CA ARG A 118 -0.98 -13.80 -4.15
C ARG A 118 -1.15 -12.29 -4.17
N LEU A 119 -2.05 -11.82 -3.32
CA LEU A 119 -2.18 -10.42 -2.90
C LEU A 119 -2.12 -10.44 -1.37
N GLU A 120 -1.06 -9.86 -0.82
CA GLU A 120 -0.73 -9.94 0.60
C GLU A 120 -0.52 -8.54 1.18
N TRP A 121 -0.81 -8.37 2.46
CA TRP A 121 -0.59 -7.14 3.23
C TRP A 121 -0.45 -7.46 4.71
N SER A 122 0.01 -6.47 5.49
CA SER A 122 -0.01 -6.51 6.94
C SER A 122 -1.12 -5.60 7.47
N VAL A 123 -1.67 -5.94 8.61
CA VAL A 123 -2.64 -5.13 9.34
C VAL A 123 -2.28 -5.12 10.82
N LEU A 124 -2.39 -3.97 11.47
CA LEU A 124 -2.16 -3.88 12.91
C LEU A 124 -3.19 -4.72 13.67
N ASP A 125 -2.74 -5.50 14.63
CA ASP A 125 -3.58 -6.45 15.38
C ASP A 125 -4.78 -5.80 16.07
N TRP A 126 -4.64 -4.54 16.47
CA TRP A 126 -5.72 -3.78 17.09
C TRP A 126 -6.74 -3.20 16.09
N ASN A 127 -6.44 -3.19 14.78
CA ASN A 127 -7.28 -2.56 13.76
C ASN A 127 -8.45 -3.47 13.35
N THR A 128 -9.34 -3.70 14.29
CA THR A 128 -10.52 -4.58 14.10
C THR A 128 -11.40 -4.18 12.90
N PRO A 129 -11.68 -2.88 12.64
CA PRO A 129 -12.47 -2.51 11.46
C PRO A 129 -11.83 -2.95 10.14
N ALA A 130 -10.52 -2.76 9.99
CA ALA A 130 -9.79 -3.19 8.80
C ALA A 130 -9.73 -4.72 8.69
N ILE A 131 -9.48 -5.43 9.79
CA ILE A 131 -9.47 -6.90 9.81
C ILE A 131 -10.81 -7.45 9.33
N ARG A 132 -11.94 -6.97 9.88
CA ARG A 132 -13.27 -7.40 9.44
C ARG A 132 -13.53 -7.12 7.96
N PHE A 133 -13.07 -5.98 7.47
CA PHE A 133 -13.17 -5.65 6.05
C PHE A 133 -12.40 -6.66 5.21
N TYR A 134 -11.15 -6.97 5.55
CA TYR A 134 -10.32 -7.94 4.83
C TYR A 134 -10.88 -9.37 4.89
N GLU A 135 -11.37 -9.79 6.04
CA GLU A 135 -12.04 -11.09 6.21
C GLU A 135 -13.29 -11.21 5.32
N SER A 136 -14.04 -10.13 5.16
CA SER A 136 -15.22 -10.11 4.27
C SER A 136 -14.87 -10.32 2.79
N LEU A 137 -13.61 -10.09 2.42
CA LEU A 137 -13.09 -10.35 1.06
C LEU A 137 -12.55 -11.78 0.90
N GLY A 138 -12.58 -12.59 1.96
CA GLY A 138 -12.05 -13.95 1.96
C GLY A 138 -10.56 -14.04 2.27
N SER A 139 -9.93 -12.97 2.77
CA SER A 139 -8.54 -13.04 3.22
C SER A 139 -8.40 -13.87 4.49
N VAL A 140 -7.27 -14.51 4.64
CA VAL A 140 -6.95 -15.34 5.81
C VAL A 140 -5.63 -14.88 6.43
N PRO A 141 -5.50 -14.91 7.76
CA PRO A 141 -4.25 -14.59 8.40
C PRO A 141 -3.20 -15.68 8.09
N MET A 142 -1.95 -15.28 7.91
CA MET A 142 -0.82 -16.21 7.68
C MET A 142 -0.20 -16.61 9.01
N ASP A 143 -1.00 -17.25 9.87
CA ASP A 143 -0.56 -17.75 11.18
C ASP A 143 0.60 -18.75 11.04
N GLY A 144 1.48 -18.80 12.04
CA GLY A 144 2.67 -19.63 12.03
C GLY A 144 3.90 -18.99 11.39
N TRP A 145 3.76 -17.81 10.76
CA TRP A 145 4.86 -17.02 10.24
C TRP A 145 5.02 -15.73 11.06
N THR A 146 6.26 -15.42 11.42
CA THR A 146 6.59 -14.18 12.11
C THR A 146 7.49 -13.34 11.21
N VAL A 147 7.08 -12.12 10.91
CA VAL A 147 7.92 -11.15 10.19
C VAL A 147 9.12 -10.80 11.07
N ARG A 148 10.32 -10.90 10.50
CA ARG A 148 11.57 -10.49 11.17
C ARG A 148 12.12 -9.28 10.43
N ARG A 149 12.61 -8.29 11.19
CA ARG A 149 13.21 -7.07 10.66
C ARG A 149 14.62 -6.92 11.19
N LEU A 150 15.50 -6.45 10.33
CA LEU A 150 16.82 -5.96 10.69
C LEU A 150 16.95 -4.56 10.10
N ASP A 151 17.14 -3.56 10.93
CA ASP A 151 17.27 -2.16 10.55
C ASP A 151 18.31 -1.43 11.43
N GLY A 152 18.56 -0.14 11.16
CA GLY A 152 19.45 0.71 11.91
C GLY A 152 20.84 0.10 12.10
N ASP A 153 21.42 0.32 13.30
CA ASP A 153 22.78 -0.13 13.65
C ASP A 153 23.00 -1.64 13.45
N ALA A 154 21.97 -2.45 13.66
CA ALA A 154 22.08 -3.89 13.49
C ALA A 154 22.25 -4.28 12.01
N LEU A 155 21.53 -3.59 11.11
CA LEU A 155 21.68 -3.78 9.66
C LEU A 155 23.04 -3.32 9.19
N ASP A 156 23.47 -2.13 9.64
CA ASP A 156 24.77 -1.54 9.28
C ASP A 156 25.93 -2.43 9.73
N SER A 157 25.86 -2.91 10.97
CA SER A 157 26.88 -3.80 11.54
C SER A 157 27.00 -5.11 10.78
N LEU A 158 25.87 -5.72 10.42
CA LEU A 158 25.87 -6.96 9.63
C LEU A 158 26.42 -6.72 8.21
N GLY A 159 26.04 -5.62 7.58
CA GLY A 159 26.51 -5.23 6.25
C GLY A 159 27.99 -4.91 6.19
N ALA A 160 28.56 -4.33 7.25
CA ALA A 160 29.98 -4.02 7.36
C ALA A 160 30.88 -5.25 7.65
N SER A 161 30.32 -6.34 8.14
CA SER A 161 31.07 -7.55 8.55
C SER A 161 31.53 -8.44 7.38
N GLY A 162 31.32 -8.05 6.13
CA GLY A 162 31.55 -8.84 4.92
C GLY A 162 32.67 -8.35 4.00
N GLY A 163 33.65 -7.56 4.49
CA GLY A 163 34.79 -7.07 3.74
C GLY A 163 36.08 -7.84 4.03
#